data_76c7802e287f3272d8ff7921d5b0e760
#
_entry.id   76c7802e287f3272d8ff7921d5b0e760
#
_cell.length_a   1.000
_cell.length_b   1.000
_cell.length_c   1.000
_cell.angle_alpha   90.00
_cell.angle_beta   90.00
_cell.angle_gamma   90.00
#
_symmetry.space_group_name_H-M   'P 1'
#
loop_
_entity.id
_entity.type
_entity.pdbx_description
1 polymer ?
#
loop_
_entity_poly.entity_id
_entity_poly.type
_entity_poly.pdbx_seq_one_letter_code
_entity_poly.pdbx_strand_id
1 'polypeptide(L)'
;MKPLVSIIMGSTSDLPVMEKACKWLNDNQIPFEVNALSAHRTPDAVESFAKGAKERGVKVIIAAAGMAAALPGVIAASTPLPVIGVPIKGMLDGLDAMLSIIQMPPGIPVATVGVNAAQNAAILAAEMIALADEEVAQKVEAWKAGIGAKIEKANKDLAEVKYDFKCN
;
A
#
# COMPACT_ATOMS: atom_id res chain seq x y z
N MET A 1 10.54 11.45 -15.39
CA MET A 1 9.57 10.34 -15.29
C MET A 1 8.40 10.80 -14.43
N LYS A 2 7.15 10.56 -14.84
CA LYS A 2 5.98 10.93 -14.01
C LYS A 2 5.65 9.77 -13.04
N PRO A 3 5.30 10.04 -11.77
CA PRO A 3 4.91 8.99 -10.85
C PRO A 3 3.55 8.39 -11.22
N LEU A 4 3.42 7.07 -11.17
CA LEU A 4 2.15 6.36 -11.29
C LEU A 4 1.50 6.12 -9.92
N VAL A 5 2.31 5.94 -8.89
CA VAL A 5 1.87 5.74 -7.51
C VAL A 5 2.39 6.88 -6.64
N SER A 6 1.55 7.42 -5.78
CA SER A 6 1.97 8.38 -4.76
C SER A 6 1.85 7.74 -3.38
N ILE A 7 2.95 7.68 -2.64
CA ILE A 7 2.98 7.24 -1.25
C ILE A 7 2.99 8.47 -0.35
N ILE A 8 2.05 8.50 0.58
CA ILE A 8 1.97 9.58 1.57
C ILE A 8 1.79 9.01 2.98
N MET A 9 2.50 9.59 3.94
CA MET A 9 2.45 9.19 5.34
C MET A 9 2.30 10.41 6.26
N GLY A 10 1.64 10.23 7.41
CA GLY A 10 1.39 11.32 8.37
C GLY A 10 2.64 11.80 9.11
N SER A 11 3.67 10.98 9.15
CA SER A 11 4.96 11.25 9.79
C SER A 11 6.04 10.36 9.20
N THR A 12 7.29 10.84 9.24
CA THR A 12 8.45 10.01 8.87
C THR A 12 8.70 8.83 9.82
N SER A 13 8.06 8.80 10.99
CA SER A 13 8.02 7.62 11.87
C SER A 13 7.40 6.38 11.21
N ASP A 14 6.57 6.58 10.18
CA ASP A 14 5.89 5.50 9.45
C ASP A 14 6.77 4.93 8.32
N LEU A 15 7.87 5.60 7.99
CA LEU A 15 8.78 5.21 6.91
C LEU A 15 9.28 3.76 7.02
N PRO A 16 9.69 3.22 8.19
CA PRO A 16 10.14 1.83 8.29
C PRO A 16 9.10 0.79 7.83
N VAL A 17 7.80 1.12 7.95
CA VAL A 17 6.71 0.29 7.41
C VAL A 17 6.55 0.55 5.91
N MET A 18 6.50 1.82 5.50
CA MET A 18 6.21 2.22 4.12
C MET A 18 7.37 1.93 3.16
N GLU A 19 8.59 1.79 3.66
CA GLU A 19 9.75 1.39 2.88
C GLU A 19 9.54 0.04 2.15
N LYS A 20 8.72 -0.86 2.70
CA LYS A 20 8.34 -2.11 2.03
C LYS A 20 7.54 -1.87 0.74
N ALA A 21 6.69 -0.85 0.72
CA ALA A 21 5.99 -0.44 -0.49
C ALA A 21 6.94 0.22 -1.49
N CYS A 22 7.79 1.14 -1.02
CA CYS A 22 8.79 1.80 -1.86
C CYS A 22 9.72 0.79 -2.52
N LYS A 23 10.24 -0.16 -1.73
CA LYS A 23 11.12 -1.20 -2.23
C LYS A 23 10.43 -2.08 -3.29
N TRP A 24 9.20 -2.52 -3.03
CA TRP A 24 8.48 -3.36 -3.99
C TRP A 24 8.23 -2.62 -5.32
N LEU A 25 7.79 -1.35 -5.28
CA LEU A 25 7.58 -0.53 -6.48
C LEU A 25 8.89 -0.32 -7.24
N ASN A 26 9.99 -0.03 -6.52
CA ASN A 26 11.31 0.14 -7.11
C ASN A 26 11.81 -1.14 -7.79
N ASP A 27 11.74 -2.28 -7.10
CA ASP A 27 12.21 -3.57 -7.61
C ASP A 27 11.42 -4.03 -8.86
N ASN A 28 10.15 -3.59 -8.98
CA ASN A 28 9.30 -3.85 -10.15
C ASN A 28 9.29 -2.68 -11.15
N GLN A 29 10.16 -1.68 -10.99
CA GLN A 29 10.32 -0.55 -11.91
C GLN A 29 9.00 0.21 -12.18
N ILE A 30 8.18 0.40 -11.14
CA ILE A 30 6.96 1.19 -11.19
C ILE A 30 7.26 2.57 -10.62
N PRO A 31 7.13 3.66 -11.39
CA PRO A 31 7.45 5.01 -10.94
C PRO A 31 6.56 5.47 -9.78
N PHE A 32 7.15 6.01 -8.73
CA PHE A 32 6.42 6.52 -7.57
C PHE A 32 7.05 7.76 -6.97
N GLU A 33 6.27 8.49 -6.17
CA GLU A 33 6.71 9.59 -5.30
C GLU A 33 6.43 9.26 -3.83
N VAL A 34 7.18 9.87 -2.90
CA VAL A 34 7.00 9.69 -1.46
C VAL A 34 6.91 11.03 -0.77
N ASN A 35 5.89 11.22 0.05
CA ASN A 35 5.62 12.48 0.75
C ASN A 35 5.25 12.23 2.22
N ALA A 36 5.58 13.18 3.09
CA ALA A 36 5.15 13.21 4.48
C ALA A 36 4.31 14.47 4.72
N LEU A 37 3.00 14.32 4.92
CA LEU A 37 2.05 15.39 5.21
C LEU A 37 1.02 14.87 6.23
N SER A 38 0.64 15.73 7.18
CA SER A 38 -0.26 15.34 8.25
C SER A 38 -1.64 15.97 8.08
N ALA A 39 -2.69 15.14 8.05
CA ALA A 39 -4.06 15.64 7.98
C ALA A 39 -4.44 16.55 9.18
N HIS A 40 -3.85 16.31 10.35
CA HIS A 40 -4.12 17.10 11.55
C HIS A 40 -3.23 18.34 11.69
N ARG A 41 -2.00 18.32 11.15
CA ARG A 41 -1.01 19.40 11.33
C ARG A 41 -0.82 20.28 10.11
N THR A 42 -1.08 19.75 8.92
CA THR A 42 -0.92 20.44 7.62
C THR A 42 -2.09 20.15 6.68
N PRO A 43 -3.36 20.41 7.10
CA PRO A 43 -4.55 20.01 6.33
C PRO A 43 -4.59 20.63 4.93
N ASP A 44 -4.26 21.91 4.79
CA ASP A 44 -4.28 22.61 3.50
C ASP A 44 -3.24 22.03 2.51
N ALA A 45 -2.08 21.61 3.02
CA ALA A 45 -1.05 20.96 2.21
C ALA A 45 -1.51 19.58 1.73
N VAL A 46 -2.23 18.82 2.59
CA VAL A 46 -2.82 17.52 2.23
C VAL A 46 -3.89 17.68 1.15
N GLU A 47 -4.75 18.67 1.28
CA GLU A 47 -5.79 18.96 0.28
C GLU A 47 -5.18 19.35 -1.07
N SER A 48 -4.21 20.28 -1.07
CA SER A 48 -3.50 20.70 -2.28
C SER A 48 -2.76 19.54 -2.95
N PHE A 49 -2.11 18.69 -2.15
CA PHE A 49 -1.42 17.50 -2.62
C PHE A 49 -2.38 16.53 -3.33
N ALA A 50 -3.53 16.24 -2.70
CA ALA A 50 -4.53 15.31 -3.24
C ALA A 50 -5.18 15.84 -4.53
N LYS A 51 -5.55 17.12 -4.58
CA LYS A 51 -6.14 17.77 -5.77
C LYS A 51 -5.17 17.77 -6.96
N GLY A 52 -3.89 18.03 -6.73
CA GLY A 52 -2.86 18.08 -7.78
C GLY A 52 -2.33 16.70 -8.21
N ALA A 53 -2.70 15.61 -7.55
CA ALA A 53 -2.13 14.28 -7.81
C ALA A 53 -2.32 13.81 -9.26
N LYS A 54 -3.53 13.98 -9.81
CA LYS A 54 -3.85 13.59 -11.18
C LYS A 54 -3.01 14.33 -12.23
N GLU A 55 -2.76 15.62 -12.03
CA GLU A 55 -1.96 16.46 -12.94
C GLU A 55 -0.48 16.03 -12.93
N ARG A 56 0.02 15.57 -11.79
CA ARG A 56 1.37 15.00 -11.67
C ARG A 56 1.51 13.64 -12.39
N GLY A 57 0.41 13.01 -12.77
CA GLY A 57 0.40 11.72 -13.47
C GLY A 57 0.06 10.53 -12.58
N VAL A 58 -0.20 10.76 -11.29
CA VAL A 58 -0.57 9.73 -10.32
C VAL A 58 -1.87 9.05 -10.73
N LYS A 59 -1.91 7.73 -10.58
CA LYS A 59 -3.07 6.86 -10.84
C LYS A 59 -3.68 6.32 -9.55
N VAL A 60 -2.85 6.05 -8.55
CA VAL A 60 -3.27 5.50 -7.24
C VAL A 60 -2.48 6.17 -6.13
N ILE A 61 -3.12 6.48 -5.02
CA ILE A 61 -2.48 7.03 -3.82
C ILE A 61 -2.49 5.99 -2.72
N ILE A 62 -1.33 5.71 -2.13
CA ILE A 62 -1.18 4.88 -0.93
C ILE A 62 -0.98 5.82 0.26
N ALA A 63 -1.92 5.83 1.19
CA ALA A 63 -1.90 6.72 2.34
C ALA A 63 -1.78 5.93 3.65
N ALA A 64 -0.72 6.20 4.42
CA ALA A 64 -0.44 5.54 5.69
C ALA A 64 -0.72 6.46 6.87
N ALA A 65 -1.39 5.94 7.89
CA ALA A 65 -1.65 6.66 9.12
C ALA A 65 -1.83 5.71 10.31
N GLY A 66 -1.42 6.15 11.49
CA GLY A 66 -1.66 5.50 12.76
C GLY A 66 -2.64 6.27 13.63
N MET A 67 -3.00 5.72 14.79
CA MET A 67 -3.90 6.33 15.77
C MET A 67 -5.27 6.66 15.16
N ALA A 68 -5.77 7.91 15.31
CA ALA A 68 -7.00 8.41 14.67
C ALA A 68 -6.81 8.68 13.17
N ALA A 69 -6.31 7.76 12.45
CA ALA A 69 -5.79 7.69 11.08
C ALA A 69 -6.64 8.40 10.01
N ALA A 70 -6.78 9.73 10.10
CA ALA A 70 -7.65 10.53 9.24
C ALA A 70 -7.11 10.71 7.80
N LEU A 71 -5.78 10.59 7.61
CA LEU A 71 -5.12 10.95 6.36
C LEU A 71 -5.70 10.26 5.11
N PRO A 72 -5.95 8.93 5.08
CA PRO A 72 -6.50 8.27 3.90
C PRO A 72 -7.90 8.78 3.52
N GLY A 73 -8.77 8.99 4.51
CA GLY A 73 -10.12 9.50 4.28
C GLY A 73 -10.13 10.95 3.78
N VAL A 74 -9.29 11.82 4.33
CA VAL A 74 -9.15 13.22 3.89
C VAL A 74 -8.65 13.29 2.45
N ILE A 75 -7.69 12.45 2.08
CA ILE A 75 -7.20 12.37 0.69
C ILE A 75 -8.30 11.87 -0.23
N ALA A 76 -9.00 10.78 0.13
CA ALA A 76 -10.07 10.22 -0.69
C ALA A 76 -11.21 11.21 -0.94
N ALA A 77 -11.49 12.10 0.01
CA ALA A 77 -12.47 13.17 -0.15
C ALA A 77 -12.01 14.29 -1.11
N SER A 78 -10.71 14.42 -1.36
CA SER A 78 -10.10 15.52 -2.11
C SER A 78 -9.64 15.14 -3.52
N THR A 79 -9.76 13.87 -3.94
CA THR A 79 -9.32 13.40 -5.25
C THR A 79 -10.27 12.35 -5.82
N PRO A 80 -10.45 12.28 -7.17
CA PRO A 80 -11.15 11.16 -7.79
C PRO A 80 -10.29 9.90 -7.98
N LEU A 81 -9.01 9.92 -7.60
CA LEU A 81 -8.12 8.78 -7.73
C LEU A 81 -8.40 7.73 -6.66
N PRO A 82 -8.20 6.43 -6.94
CA PRO A 82 -8.24 5.40 -5.93
C PRO A 82 -7.25 5.67 -4.79
N VAL A 83 -7.72 5.49 -3.55
CA VAL A 83 -6.89 5.63 -2.35
C VAL A 83 -6.82 4.30 -1.62
N ILE A 84 -5.61 3.85 -1.31
CA ILE A 84 -5.33 2.65 -0.52
C ILE A 84 -4.83 3.08 0.85
N GLY A 85 -5.55 2.72 1.89
CA GLY A 85 -5.19 3.01 3.28
C GLY A 85 -4.30 1.92 3.87
N VAL A 86 -3.21 2.34 4.52
CA VAL A 86 -2.31 1.45 5.27
C VAL A 86 -2.41 1.83 6.75
N PRO A 87 -3.12 1.05 7.57
CA PRO A 87 -3.13 1.26 9.02
C PRO A 87 -1.73 1.01 9.60
N ILE A 88 -1.21 1.96 10.36
CA ILE A 88 0.08 1.83 11.04
C ILE A 88 -0.14 1.36 12.47
N LYS A 89 0.60 0.32 12.87
CA LYS A 89 0.59 -0.20 14.22
C LYS A 89 1.11 0.86 15.20
N GLY A 90 0.29 1.20 16.16
CA GLY A 90 0.60 2.11 17.26
C GLY A 90 -0.10 1.64 18.54
N MET A 91 -0.94 2.49 19.11
CA MET A 91 -1.83 2.10 20.20
C MET A 91 -2.82 1.01 19.73
N LEU A 92 -3.37 0.22 20.64
CA LEU A 92 -4.31 -0.88 20.35
C LEU A 92 -3.87 -1.80 19.20
N ASP A 93 -2.55 -2.00 19.05
CA ASP A 93 -1.95 -2.83 18.00
C ASP A 93 -2.36 -2.45 16.56
N GLY A 94 -2.82 -1.22 16.34
CA GLY A 94 -3.25 -0.69 15.06
C GLY A 94 -4.73 -0.92 14.74
N LEU A 95 -5.51 -1.48 15.67
CA LEU A 95 -6.96 -1.67 15.51
C LEU A 95 -7.68 -0.33 15.39
N ASP A 96 -7.28 0.66 16.19
CA ASP A 96 -7.74 2.05 16.12
C ASP A 96 -7.54 2.67 14.74
N ALA A 97 -6.33 2.54 14.19
CA ALA A 97 -6.02 3.03 12.85
C ALA A 97 -6.82 2.29 11.77
N MET A 98 -6.92 0.97 11.86
CA MET A 98 -7.67 0.17 10.91
C MET A 98 -9.15 0.58 10.89
N LEU A 99 -9.80 0.70 12.06
CA LEU A 99 -11.20 1.10 12.15
C LEU A 99 -11.42 2.54 11.66
N SER A 100 -10.48 3.45 11.95
CA SER A 100 -10.55 4.83 11.45
C SER A 100 -10.47 4.94 9.93
N ILE A 101 -9.73 4.04 9.28
CA ILE A 101 -9.53 4.06 7.83
C ILE A 101 -10.67 3.33 7.10
N ILE A 102 -11.14 2.19 7.63
CA ILE A 102 -12.10 1.33 6.93
C ILE A 102 -13.54 1.85 7.02
N GLN A 103 -13.90 2.58 8.09
CA GLN A 103 -15.26 3.05 8.36
C GLN A 103 -15.56 4.37 7.62
N MET A 104 -15.56 4.30 6.27
CA MET A 104 -15.82 5.46 5.42
C MET A 104 -17.32 5.63 5.10
N PRO A 105 -17.80 6.89 4.99
CA PRO A 105 -19.18 7.16 4.60
C PRO A 105 -19.43 6.79 3.13
N PRO A 106 -20.70 6.52 2.73
CA PRO A 106 -21.05 6.31 1.32
C PRO A 106 -20.55 7.44 0.42
N GLY A 107 -19.95 7.10 -0.71
CA GLY A 107 -19.43 8.03 -1.70
C GLY A 107 -17.92 8.33 -1.58
N ILE A 108 -17.28 8.02 -0.46
CA ILE A 108 -15.83 8.24 -0.25
C ILE A 108 -15.16 6.91 0.15
N PRO A 109 -14.95 5.99 -0.79
CA PRO A 109 -14.33 4.70 -0.49
C PRO A 109 -12.81 4.83 -0.28
N VAL A 110 -12.27 4.03 0.65
CA VAL A 110 -10.84 3.79 0.83
C VAL A 110 -10.60 2.28 0.83
N ALA A 111 -9.81 1.79 -0.12
CA ALA A 111 -9.36 0.40 -0.11
C ALA A 111 -8.35 0.20 1.02
N THR A 112 -8.63 -0.67 1.99
CA THR A 112 -7.79 -0.80 3.19
C THR A 112 -7.10 -2.14 3.21
N VAL A 113 -5.77 -2.14 3.36
CA VAL A 113 -4.97 -3.35 3.57
C VAL A 113 -4.77 -3.63 5.06
N GLY A 114 -4.18 -4.77 5.41
CA GLY A 114 -3.90 -5.12 6.80
C GLY A 114 -2.96 -4.14 7.50
N VAL A 115 -2.91 -4.19 8.83
CA VAL A 115 -2.01 -3.37 9.65
C VAL A 115 -0.55 -3.60 9.22
N ASN A 116 0.20 -2.53 8.97
CA ASN A 116 1.58 -2.53 8.49
C ASN A 116 1.80 -3.27 7.14
N ALA A 117 0.75 -3.54 6.38
CA ALA A 117 0.82 -4.29 5.12
C ALA A 117 1.16 -3.39 3.91
N ALA A 118 2.18 -2.54 4.04
CA ALA A 118 2.56 -1.58 3.00
C ALA A 118 2.93 -2.24 1.66
N GLN A 119 3.58 -3.40 1.66
CA GLN A 119 3.87 -4.13 0.44
C GLN A 119 2.59 -4.54 -0.30
N ASN A 120 1.56 -5.02 0.42
CA ASN A 120 0.28 -5.36 -0.20
C ASN A 120 -0.43 -4.12 -0.78
N ALA A 121 -0.25 -2.95 -0.17
CA ALA A 121 -0.75 -1.71 -0.75
C ALA A 121 -0.07 -1.37 -2.09
N ALA A 122 1.24 -1.57 -2.20
CA ALA A 122 1.98 -1.38 -3.44
C ALA A 122 1.53 -2.37 -4.53
N ILE A 123 1.34 -3.63 -4.17
CA ILE A 123 0.85 -4.66 -5.09
C ILE A 123 -0.56 -4.32 -5.59
N LEU A 124 -1.47 -3.97 -4.68
CA LEU A 124 -2.85 -3.59 -5.02
C LEU A 124 -2.88 -2.33 -5.92
N ALA A 125 -2.02 -1.34 -5.65
CA ALA A 125 -1.88 -0.17 -6.51
C ALA A 125 -1.43 -0.56 -7.92
N ALA A 126 -0.45 -1.45 -8.04
CA ALA A 126 0.01 -1.96 -9.34
C ALA A 126 -1.08 -2.76 -10.06
N GLU A 127 -1.85 -3.59 -9.34
CA GLU A 127 -2.99 -4.32 -9.91
C GLU A 127 -4.07 -3.38 -10.46
N MET A 128 -4.39 -2.30 -9.74
CA MET A 128 -5.33 -1.28 -10.22
C MET A 128 -4.83 -0.59 -11.49
N ILE A 129 -3.54 -0.28 -11.57
CA ILE A 129 -2.92 0.35 -12.75
C ILE A 129 -2.88 -0.64 -13.93
N ALA A 130 -2.58 -1.90 -13.66
CA ALA A 130 -2.49 -2.99 -14.64
C ALA A 130 -3.80 -3.20 -15.45
N LEU A 131 -4.94 -2.77 -14.93
CA LEU A 131 -6.22 -2.82 -15.67
C LEU A 131 -6.23 -1.98 -16.96
N ALA A 132 -5.32 -0.98 -17.06
CA ALA A 132 -5.25 -0.07 -18.19
C ALA A 132 -3.81 0.20 -18.68
N ASP A 133 -2.82 -0.51 -18.13
CA ASP A 133 -1.41 -0.36 -18.46
C ASP A 133 -0.76 -1.75 -18.61
N GLU A 134 -0.52 -2.14 -19.86
CA GLU A 134 0.00 -3.46 -20.23
C GLU A 134 1.41 -3.71 -19.68
N GLU A 135 2.27 -2.68 -19.61
CA GLU A 135 3.62 -2.82 -19.08
C GLU A 135 3.56 -3.16 -17.58
N VAL A 136 2.68 -2.49 -16.84
CA VAL A 136 2.47 -2.78 -15.41
C VAL A 136 1.81 -4.14 -15.23
N ALA A 137 0.87 -4.55 -16.11
CA ALA A 137 0.24 -5.86 -16.05
C ALA A 137 1.28 -6.99 -16.14
N GLN A 138 2.19 -6.93 -17.10
CA GLN A 138 3.27 -7.92 -17.27
C GLN A 138 4.18 -8.00 -16.03
N LYS A 139 4.50 -6.86 -15.40
CA LYS A 139 5.30 -6.82 -14.16
C LYS A 139 4.58 -7.50 -13.00
N VAL A 140 3.27 -7.26 -12.84
CA VAL A 140 2.45 -7.89 -11.80
C VAL A 140 2.34 -9.39 -12.03
N GLU A 141 2.11 -9.84 -13.26
CA GLU A 141 2.05 -11.26 -13.61
C GLU A 141 3.37 -11.98 -13.34
N ALA A 142 4.48 -11.41 -13.78
CA ALA A 142 5.81 -11.96 -13.54
C ALA A 142 6.13 -12.09 -12.05
N TRP A 143 5.77 -11.07 -11.26
CA TRP A 143 5.93 -11.10 -9.80
C TRP A 143 5.06 -12.19 -9.17
N LYS A 144 3.77 -12.30 -9.55
CA LYS A 144 2.85 -13.33 -9.03
C LYS A 144 3.31 -14.75 -9.35
N ALA A 145 3.84 -14.99 -10.54
CA ALA A 145 4.39 -16.28 -10.93
C ALA A 145 5.55 -16.72 -10.02
N GLY A 146 6.31 -15.77 -9.46
CA GLY A 146 7.44 -16.05 -8.55
C GLY A 146 7.05 -16.33 -7.09
N ILE A 147 5.82 -16.01 -6.67
CA ILE A 147 5.41 -16.14 -5.25
C ILE A 147 5.49 -17.60 -4.77
N GLY A 148 5.10 -18.55 -5.62
CA GLY A 148 5.03 -19.97 -5.28
C GLY A 148 6.40 -20.60 -4.98
N ALA A 149 7.48 -20.09 -5.55
CA ALA A 149 8.81 -20.70 -5.47
C ALA A 149 9.33 -20.86 -4.02
N LYS A 150 8.99 -19.94 -3.12
CA LYS A 150 9.36 -20.05 -1.70
C LYS A 150 8.64 -21.21 -1.01
N ILE A 151 7.38 -21.43 -1.34
CA ILE A 151 6.57 -22.51 -0.77
C ILE A 151 7.01 -23.87 -1.35
N GLU A 152 7.31 -23.91 -2.64
CA GLU A 152 7.87 -25.10 -3.27
C GLU A 152 9.20 -25.52 -2.64
N LYS A 153 10.11 -24.55 -2.39
CA LYS A 153 11.35 -24.79 -1.68
C LYS A 153 11.11 -25.30 -0.26
N ALA A 154 10.23 -24.62 0.50
CA ALA A 154 9.88 -25.03 1.86
C ALA A 154 9.33 -26.45 1.91
N ASN A 155 8.48 -26.85 0.93
CA ASN A 155 7.98 -28.21 0.84
C ASN A 155 9.10 -29.23 0.55
N LYS A 156 10.07 -28.89 -0.28
CA LYS A 156 11.25 -29.74 -0.50
C LYS A 156 12.06 -29.91 0.79
N ASP A 157 12.32 -28.80 1.50
CA ASP A 157 13.06 -28.82 2.77
C ASP A 157 12.29 -29.66 3.82
N LEU A 158 10.97 -29.52 3.90
CA LEU A 158 10.10 -30.31 4.79
C LEU A 158 10.07 -31.81 4.43
N ALA A 159 10.19 -32.16 3.16
CA ALA A 159 10.22 -33.57 2.74
C ALA A 159 11.49 -34.28 3.27
N GLU A 160 12.60 -33.55 3.48
CA GLU A 160 13.83 -34.08 4.02
C GLU A 160 13.82 -34.31 5.55
N VAL A 161 12.85 -33.67 6.26
CA VAL A 161 12.70 -33.83 7.72
C VAL A 161 12.12 -35.20 8.02
N LYS A 162 12.88 -36.01 8.76
CA LYS A 162 12.50 -37.40 9.09
C LYS A 162 11.91 -37.53 10.48
N TYR A 163 10.75 -38.15 10.52
CA TYR A 163 10.08 -38.62 11.74
C TYR A 163 9.54 -40.02 11.49
N ASP A 164 9.53 -40.88 12.51
CA ASP A 164 9.17 -42.31 12.38
C ASP A 164 7.75 -42.54 11.80
N PHE A 165 6.84 -41.61 11.99
CA PHE A 165 5.45 -41.69 11.52
C PHE A 165 5.09 -40.62 10.49
N LYS A 166 6.05 -39.91 9.93
CA LYS A 166 5.79 -38.93 8.86
C LYS A 166 5.54 -39.68 7.53
N CYS A 167 4.45 -39.32 6.84
CA CYS A 167 3.98 -40.00 5.62
C CYS A 167 4.20 -39.20 4.31
N ASN A 168 4.79 -37.99 4.36
CA ASN A 168 5.05 -37.16 3.19
C ASN A 168 6.50 -36.72 3.09
#